data_336cb68d10c93ea13034152e54b43fa9
#
_entry.id   336cb68d10c93ea13034152e54b43fa9
#
_cell.length_a   1.000
_cell.length_b   1.000
_cell.length_c   1.000
_cell.angle_alpha   90.00
_cell.angle_beta   90.00
_cell.angle_gamma   90.00
#
_symmetry.space_group_name_H-M   'P 1'
#
loop_
_entity.id
_entity.type
_entity.pdbx_description
1 polymer ?
#
loop_
_entity_poly.entity_id
_entity_poly.type
_entity_poly.pdbx_seq_one_letter_code
_entity_poly.pdbx_strand_id
1 'polypeptide(L)'
;MDLNVQGGASVSVSDAVFGVDFKEALIHQVVTAFMNAGRSGTKAQKTRSEVAGTTKKSKRQKGGGARHGALTAPIFIGGGVTFAAKPRSYAQKVNRKMYQGALRSILSELVRQERLIVVSDISISAPKTKDLVVKLAELDVSEALIVTEAMDENLLLAARNLYKIGTCTVAEVDPVSLIGFDKVVITAGALKMLEEKLA
;
A
#
# COMPACT_ATOMS: atom_id res chain seq x y z
N MET A 1 -6.33 -23.22 15.10
CA MET A 1 -6.87 -23.85 13.86
C MET A 1 -5.74 -24.49 13.07
N ASP A 2 -6.04 -25.51 12.25
CA ASP A 2 -5.02 -26.16 11.43
C ASP A 2 -5.18 -25.73 9.97
N LEU A 3 -4.09 -25.27 9.36
CA LEU A 3 -4.05 -24.89 7.95
C LEU A 3 -3.35 -26.00 7.15
N ASN A 4 -3.97 -26.41 6.06
CA ASN A 4 -3.41 -27.43 5.17
C ASN A 4 -2.26 -26.86 4.38
N VAL A 5 -1.09 -27.51 4.42
CA VAL A 5 0.06 -27.16 3.58
C VAL A 5 -0.04 -27.93 2.29
N GLN A 6 0.05 -27.25 1.16
CA GLN A 6 0.08 -27.92 -0.13
C GLN A 6 1.37 -28.75 -0.27
N GLY A 7 1.21 -30.07 -0.41
CA GLY A 7 2.31 -31.03 -0.48
C GLY A 7 2.93 -31.43 0.84
N GLY A 8 2.31 -31.11 1.99
CA GLY A 8 2.84 -31.41 3.33
C GLY A 8 1.80 -31.65 4.40
N ALA A 9 2.27 -31.79 5.65
CA ALA A 9 1.43 -31.88 6.83
C ALA A 9 0.80 -30.53 7.18
N SER A 10 -0.37 -30.54 7.86
CA SER A 10 -1.02 -29.33 8.37
C SER A 10 -0.14 -28.60 9.39
N VAL A 11 -0.22 -27.28 9.38
CA VAL A 11 0.45 -26.40 10.36
C VAL A 11 -0.63 -25.84 11.30
N SER A 12 -0.42 -26.04 12.61
CA SER A 12 -1.29 -25.45 13.63
C SER A 12 -0.92 -23.98 13.83
N VAL A 13 -1.93 -23.11 13.83
CA VAL A 13 -1.81 -21.66 14.02
C VAL A 13 -2.81 -21.18 15.08
N SER A 14 -2.48 -20.06 15.73
CA SER A 14 -3.28 -19.47 16.81
C SER A 14 -4.56 -18.83 16.27
N ASP A 15 -5.69 -19.16 16.87
CA ASP A 15 -6.99 -18.53 16.58
C ASP A 15 -7.01 -17.04 16.95
N ALA A 16 -6.13 -16.61 17.88
CA ALA A 16 -6.00 -15.19 18.23
C ALA A 16 -5.46 -14.32 17.07
N VAL A 17 -4.79 -14.93 16.08
CA VAL A 17 -4.24 -14.23 14.92
C VAL A 17 -5.07 -14.49 13.65
N PHE A 18 -5.51 -15.74 13.43
CA PHE A 18 -6.17 -16.16 12.18
C PHE A 18 -7.67 -16.44 12.33
N GLY A 19 -8.23 -16.32 13.54
CA GLY A 19 -9.65 -16.54 13.83
C GLY A 19 -10.42 -15.26 14.23
N VAL A 20 -9.88 -14.08 13.99
CA VAL A 20 -10.48 -12.80 14.41
C VAL A 20 -11.66 -12.41 13.51
N ASP A 21 -12.67 -11.74 14.12
CA ASP A 21 -13.79 -11.18 13.38
C ASP A 21 -13.36 -10.13 12.35
N PHE A 22 -14.10 -10.06 11.23
CA PHE A 22 -13.87 -9.07 10.19
C PHE A 22 -14.26 -7.66 10.65
N LYS A 23 -13.30 -6.73 10.65
CA LYS A 23 -13.46 -5.35 11.09
C LYS A 23 -13.22 -4.37 9.95
N GLU A 24 -14.19 -4.23 9.05
CA GLU A 24 -14.10 -3.43 7.84
C GLU A 24 -13.65 -1.98 8.10
N ALA A 25 -14.26 -1.29 9.05
CA ALA A 25 -13.94 0.11 9.37
C ALA A 25 -12.48 0.30 9.80
N LEU A 26 -11.92 -0.65 10.60
CA LEU A 26 -10.53 -0.62 11.03
C LEU A 26 -9.59 -0.85 9.84
N ILE A 27 -9.88 -1.83 9.01
CA ILE A 27 -9.10 -2.15 7.80
C ILE A 27 -9.09 -0.95 6.86
N HIS A 28 -10.26 -0.36 6.57
CA HIS A 28 -10.37 0.81 5.71
C HIS A 28 -9.53 1.99 6.23
N GLN A 29 -9.57 2.28 7.53
CA GLN A 29 -8.76 3.35 8.13
C GLN A 29 -7.26 3.11 7.95
N VAL A 30 -6.79 1.86 8.19
CA VAL A 30 -5.37 1.49 8.06
C VAL A 30 -4.91 1.54 6.61
N VAL A 31 -5.69 0.99 5.68
CA VAL A 31 -5.41 1.02 4.23
C VAL A 31 -5.33 2.46 3.72
N THR A 32 -6.29 3.30 4.09
CA THR A 32 -6.30 4.72 3.71
C THR A 32 -5.07 5.47 4.25
N ALA A 33 -4.70 5.21 5.50
CA ALA A 33 -3.51 5.82 6.10
C ALA A 33 -2.22 5.37 5.40
N PHE A 34 -2.11 4.07 5.07
CA PHE A 34 -0.97 3.51 4.37
C PHE A 34 -0.81 4.10 2.96
N MET A 35 -1.89 4.13 2.16
CA MET A 35 -1.89 4.72 0.83
C MET A 35 -1.56 6.23 0.85
N ASN A 36 -2.07 6.96 1.84
CA ASN A 36 -1.78 8.38 1.99
C ASN A 36 -0.31 8.64 2.40
N ALA A 37 0.30 7.77 3.17
CA ALA A 37 1.71 7.89 3.55
C ALA A 37 2.66 7.83 2.34
N GLY A 38 2.31 7.07 1.30
CA GLY A 38 3.08 6.96 0.06
C GLY A 38 2.99 8.19 -0.87
N ARG A 39 2.12 9.17 -0.57
CA ARG A 39 1.95 10.35 -1.43
C ARG A 39 3.07 11.36 -1.20
N SER A 40 3.78 11.75 -2.26
CA SER A 40 4.88 12.74 -2.21
C SER A 40 4.41 14.14 -1.83
N GLY A 41 3.18 14.52 -2.15
CA GLY A 41 2.58 15.80 -1.77
C GLY A 41 3.26 17.05 -2.35
N THR A 42 3.89 16.96 -3.51
CA THR A 42 4.71 18.01 -4.12
C THR A 42 3.92 19.10 -4.85
N LYS A 43 2.57 19.01 -4.91
CA LYS A 43 1.73 19.98 -5.58
C LYS A 43 1.96 21.38 -5.02
N ALA A 44 2.30 22.34 -5.88
CA ALA A 44 2.48 23.74 -5.54
C ALA A 44 1.78 24.65 -6.53
N GLN A 45 1.19 25.73 -6.02
CA GLN A 45 0.61 26.82 -6.79
C GLN A 45 1.16 28.14 -6.25
N LYS A 46 1.28 29.15 -7.13
CA LYS A 46 1.78 30.46 -6.74
C LYS A 46 0.67 31.32 -6.13
N THR A 47 0.93 31.85 -4.94
CA THR A 47 0.14 32.93 -4.34
C THR A 47 0.44 34.26 -5.03
N ARG A 48 -0.34 35.29 -4.75
CA ARG A 48 -0.12 36.62 -5.33
C ARG A 48 1.26 37.23 -5.02
N SER A 49 1.88 36.82 -3.92
CA SER A 49 3.24 37.28 -3.53
C SER A 49 4.34 36.53 -4.27
N GLU A 50 4.06 35.35 -4.79
CA GLU A 50 5.02 34.49 -5.50
C GLU A 50 4.95 34.66 -7.02
N VAL A 51 3.89 35.28 -7.54
CA VAL A 51 3.78 35.62 -8.95
C VAL A 51 4.67 36.84 -9.22
N ALA A 52 5.53 36.73 -10.25
CA ALA A 52 6.37 37.84 -10.66
C ALA A 52 5.49 39.04 -11.08
N GLY A 53 5.80 40.21 -10.59
CA GLY A 53 5.06 41.42 -10.88
C GLY A 53 5.19 42.48 -9.79
N THR A 54 4.69 43.68 -10.07
CA THR A 54 4.71 44.78 -9.11
C THR A 54 3.48 44.77 -8.21
N THR A 55 3.63 45.20 -6.97
CA THR A 55 2.54 45.47 -6.04
C THR A 55 1.85 46.81 -6.32
N LYS A 56 2.34 47.59 -7.32
CA LYS A 56 1.75 48.87 -7.73
C LYS A 56 0.29 48.68 -8.17
N LYS A 57 -0.57 49.60 -7.78
CA LYS A 57 -1.98 49.63 -8.19
C LYS A 57 -2.11 49.71 -9.71
N SER A 58 -3.02 48.93 -10.29
CA SER A 58 -3.21 48.84 -11.75
C SER A 58 -3.72 50.13 -12.38
N LYS A 59 -4.49 50.95 -11.69
CA LYS A 59 -5.08 52.21 -12.20
C LYS A 59 -5.16 53.25 -11.09
N ARG A 60 -5.25 54.54 -11.49
CA ARG A 60 -5.54 55.64 -10.57
C ARG A 60 -6.91 55.46 -9.95
N GLN A 61 -7.04 55.81 -8.69
CA GLN A 61 -8.34 55.91 -8.01
C GLN A 61 -9.09 57.15 -8.55
N LYS A 62 -10.43 57.15 -8.50
CA LYS A 62 -11.30 58.23 -8.99
C LYS A 62 -11.41 58.39 -10.50
N GLY A 63 -11.09 57.34 -11.30
CA GLY A 63 -11.25 57.32 -12.76
C GLY A 63 -12.48 56.59 -13.28
N GLY A 64 -13.53 56.39 -12.45
CA GLY A 64 -14.78 55.70 -12.83
C GLY A 64 -14.71 54.17 -12.96
N GLY A 65 -13.54 53.57 -12.83
CA GLY A 65 -13.39 52.12 -12.86
C GLY A 65 -13.44 51.46 -11.48
N ALA A 66 -13.58 50.12 -11.49
CA ALA A 66 -13.55 49.34 -10.25
C ALA A 66 -12.22 49.51 -9.50
N ARG A 67 -12.27 49.50 -8.16
CA ARG A 67 -11.07 49.63 -7.35
C ARG A 67 -10.30 48.30 -7.32
N HIS A 68 -9.08 48.30 -7.85
CA HIS A 68 -8.19 47.15 -7.83
C HIS A 68 -6.85 47.50 -7.17
N GLY A 69 -6.22 46.48 -6.59
CA GLY A 69 -4.86 46.55 -6.06
C GLY A 69 -3.80 46.13 -7.10
N ALA A 70 -2.88 45.27 -6.70
CA ALA A 70 -1.85 44.74 -7.54
C ALA A 70 -2.38 43.88 -8.70
N LEU A 71 -1.73 43.90 -9.84
CA LEU A 71 -2.08 43.07 -11.00
C LEU A 71 -1.87 41.58 -10.75
N THR A 72 -1.07 41.20 -9.73
CA THR A 72 -0.86 39.82 -9.30
C THR A 72 -2.01 39.26 -8.48
N ALA A 73 -3.07 40.07 -8.18
CA ALA A 73 -4.20 39.61 -7.41
C ALA A 73 -5.00 38.51 -8.14
N PRO A 74 -5.63 37.57 -7.41
CA PRO A 74 -6.33 36.42 -8.00
C PRO A 74 -7.48 36.77 -8.95
N ILE A 75 -8.00 37.98 -8.87
CA ILE A 75 -9.08 38.48 -9.73
C ILE A 75 -8.62 38.73 -11.18
N PHE A 76 -7.34 38.89 -11.39
CA PHE A 76 -6.79 39.15 -12.72
C PHE A 76 -6.33 37.88 -13.43
N ILE A 77 -6.45 37.86 -14.75
CA ILE A 77 -5.87 36.82 -15.61
C ILE A 77 -4.35 36.84 -15.41
N GLY A 78 -3.75 35.69 -15.10
CA GLY A 78 -2.33 35.59 -14.77
C GLY A 78 -1.98 35.96 -13.32
N GLY A 79 -2.96 36.34 -12.48
CA GLY A 79 -2.77 36.56 -11.04
C GLY A 79 -2.53 35.25 -10.29
N GLY A 80 -2.13 35.38 -9.01
CA GLY A 80 -1.91 34.23 -8.13
C GLY A 80 -3.21 33.57 -7.66
N VAL A 81 -3.12 32.35 -7.13
CA VAL A 81 -4.26 31.65 -6.55
C VAL A 81 -4.51 32.16 -5.13
N THR A 82 -5.79 32.37 -4.75
CA THR A 82 -6.16 32.90 -3.42
C THR A 82 -5.71 31.97 -2.29
N PHE A 83 -6.07 30.70 -2.38
CA PHE A 83 -5.65 29.64 -1.47
C PHE A 83 -4.81 28.62 -2.22
N ALA A 84 -3.59 29.03 -2.53
CA ALA A 84 -2.68 28.21 -3.31
C ALA A 84 -2.31 26.93 -2.57
N ALA A 85 -2.42 25.79 -3.26
CA ALA A 85 -1.91 24.53 -2.71
C ALA A 85 -0.40 24.62 -2.50
N LYS A 86 0.07 24.13 -1.37
CA LYS A 86 1.49 24.05 -1.02
C LYS A 86 1.89 22.60 -0.77
N PRO A 87 3.16 22.25 -0.97
CA PRO A 87 3.66 20.93 -0.62
C PRO A 87 3.32 20.62 0.84
N ARG A 88 2.76 19.43 1.05
CA ARG A 88 2.39 18.96 2.41
C ARG A 88 2.52 17.46 2.52
N SER A 89 2.76 16.96 3.72
CA SER A 89 2.64 15.54 4.02
C SER A 89 1.16 15.13 4.10
N TYR A 90 0.87 13.94 3.60
CA TYR A 90 -0.44 13.30 3.73
C TYR A 90 -0.42 12.14 4.74
N ALA A 91 0.72 11.90 5.39
CA ALA A 91 0.86 10.84 6.38
C ALA A 91 -0.15 11.00 7.53
N GLN A 92 -0.82 9.91 7.86
CA GLN A 92 -1.78 9.83 8.96
C GLN A 92 -1.23 8.87 10.01
N LYS A 93 -1.23 9.28 11.26
CA LYS A 93 -0.77 8.43 12.37
C LYS A 93 -1.82 7.35 12.66
N VAL A 94 -1.38 6.09 12.66
CA VAL A 94 -2.15 4.93 13.13
C VAL A 94 -1.48 4.35 14.37
N ASN A 95 -2.26 3.97 15.37
CA ASN A 95 -1.73 3.32 16.56
C ASN A 95 -1.22 1.90 16.22
N ARG A 96 -0.11 1.48 16.79
CA ARG A 96 0.50 0.17 16.54
C ARG A 96 -0.48 -1.00 16.76
N LYS A 97 -1.26 -0.97 17.85
CA LYS A 97 -2.28 -1.98 18.13
C LYS A 97 -3.42 -2.02 17.09
N MET A 98 -3.80 -0.85 16.53
CA MET A 98 -4.79 -0.79 15.46
C MET A 98 -4.26 -1.41 14.17
N TYR A 99 -3.00 -1.13 13.82
CA TYR A 99 -2.35 -1.71 12.64
C TYR A 99 -2.25 -3.24 12.76
N GLN A 100 -1.78 -3.75 13.89
CA GLN A 100 -1.72 -5.19 14.17
C GLN A 100 -3.12 -5.83 14.13
N GLY A 101 -4.13 -5.19 14.75
CA GLY A 101 -5.51 -5.67 14.72
C GLY A 101 -6.12 -5.71 13.33
N ALA A 102 -5.77 -4.75 12.45
CA ALA A 102 -6.18 -4.77 11.05
C ALA A 102 -5.54 -5.93 10.29
N LEU A 103 -4.22 -6.17 10.46
CA LEU A 103 -3.54 -7.30 9.81
C LEU A 103 -4.12 -8.64 10.25
N ARG A 104 -4.39 -8.84 11.56
CA ARG A 104 -5.06 -10.05 12.07
C ARG A 104 -6.43 -10.25 11.41
N SER A 105 -7.23 -9.19 11.31
CA SER A 105 -8.55 -9.25 10.67
C SER A 105 -8.47 -9.55 9.17
N ILE A 106 -7.48 -8.99 8.45
CA ILE A 106 -7.23 -9.28 7.03
C ILE A 106 -6.83 -10.76 6.85
N LEU A 107 -5.85 -11.24 7.62
CA LEU A 107 -5.36 -12.62 7.52
C LEU A 107 -6.46 -13.63 7.85
N SER A 108 -7.27 -13.34 8.87
CA SER A 108 -8.42 -14.17 9.22
C SER A 108 -9.45 -14.25 8.10
N GLU A 109 -9.68 -13.14 7.40
CA GLU A 109 -10.60 -13.11 6.26
C GLU A 109 -10.03 -13.83 5.04
N LEU A 110 -8.73 -13.71 4.77
CA LEU A 110 -8.06 -14.46 3.70
C LEU A 110 -8.16 -15.98 3.92
N VAL A 111 -8.04 -16.44 5.16
CA VAL A 111 -8.26 -17.86 5.51
C VAL A 111 -9.72 -18.26 5.28
N ARG A 112 -10.69 -17.43 5.73
CA ARG A 112 -12.13 -17.70 5.59
C ARG A 112 -12.59 -17.76 4.13
N GLN A 113 -11.94 -16.97 3.26
CA GLN A 113 -12.21 -16.93 1.82
C GLN A 113 -11.38 -17.94 1.01
N GLU A 114 -10.57 -18.78 1.66
CA GLU A 114 -9.68 -19.74 1.01
C GLU A 114 -8.68 -19.10 0.03
N ARG A 115 -8.31 -17.83 0.30
CA ARG A 115 -7.32 -17.08 -0.48
C ARG A 115 -5.90 -17.23 0.04
N LEU A 116 -5.72 -17.73 1.27
CA LEU A 116 -4.41 -17.99 1.86
C LEU A 116 -3.98 -19.43 1.56
N ILE A 117 -2.91 -19.59 0.80
CA ILE A 117 -2.32 -20.88 0.43
C ILE A 117 -1.00 -21.03 1.18
N VAL A 118 -0.90 -22.09 1.99
CA VAL A 118 0.35 -22.39 2.70
C VAL A 118 1.13 -23.45 1.91
N VAL A 119 2.42 -23.18 1.68
CA VAL A 119 3.34 -24.09 1.00
C VAL A 119 4.54 -24.39 1.90
N SER A 120 5.18 -25.54 1.69
CA SER A 120 6.39 -25.89 2.46
C SER A 120 7.55 -24.94 2.13
N ASP A 121 7.83 -24.76 0.83
CA ASP A 121 8.87 -23.86 0.31
C ASP A 121 8.59 -23.46 -1.14
N ILE A 122 9.03 -22.26 -1.53
CA ILE A 122 9.01 -21.75 -2.90
C ILE A 122 10.43 -21.24 -3.24
N SER A 123 11.36 -22.15 -3.45
CA SER A 123 12.70 -21.80 -3.92
C SER A 123 12.82 -22.03 -5.43
N ILE A 124 13.60 -21.18 -6.12
CA ILE A 124 13.87 -21.29 -7.55
C ILE A 124 15.38 -21.37 -7.75
N SER A 125 15.85 -22.42 -8.45
CA SER A 125 17.26 -22.66 -8.68
C SER A 125 17.93 -21.63 -9.59
N ALA A 126 17.19 -21.06 -10.52
CA ALA A 126 17.67 -20.04 -11.47
C ALA A 126 16.67 -18.90 -11.61
N PRO A 127 17.10 -17.64 -11.84
CA PRO A 127 16.22 -16.47 -11.93
C PRO A 127 15.43 -16.44 -13.25
N LYS A 128 14.61 -17.47 -13.50
CA LYS A 128 13.81 -17.62 -14.73
C LYS A 128 12.33 -17.51 -14.43
N THR A 129 11.65 -16.59 -15.12
CA THR A 129 10.19 -16.41 -15.02
C THR A 129 9.41 -17.66 -15.41
N LYS A 130 9.90 -18.44 -16.38
CA LYS A 130 9.25 -19.67 -16.83
C LYS A 130 9.12 -20.71 -15.72
N ASP A 131 10.15 -20.89 -14.92
CA ASP A 131 10.16 -21.87 -13.83
C ASP A 131 9.19 -21.46 -12.71
N LEU A 132 9.10 -20.15 -12.42
CA LEU A 132 8.09 -19.62 -11.48
C LEU A 132 6.66 -19.84 -11.99
N VAL A 133 6.41 -19.57 -13.27
CA VAL A 133 5.07 -19.74 -13.87
C VAL A 133 4.62 -21.21 -13.80
N VAL A 134 5.51 -22.17 -14.03
CA VAL A 134 5.20 -23.61 -13.89
C VAL A 134 4.80 -23.93 -12.44
N LYS A 135 5.58 -23.49 -11.45
CA LYS A 135 5.25 -23.70 -10.02
C LYS A 135 3.91 -23.06 -9.61
N LEU A 136 3.63 -21.86 -10.10
CA LEU A 136 2.34 -21.19 -9.81
C LEU A 136 1.16 -21.88 -10.51
N ALA A 137 1.38 -22.45 -11.69
CA ALA A 137 0.36 -23.24 -12.38
C ALA A 137 0.05 -24.55 -11.62
N GLU A 138 1.03 -25.20 -11.00
CA GLU A 138 0.84 -26.37 -10.13
C GLU A 138 -0.02 -26.04 -8.89
N LEU A 139 0.03 -24.78 -8.42
CA LEU A 139 -0.76 -24.27 -7.30
C LEU A 139 -2.14 -23.71 -7.74
N ASP A 140 -2.45 -23.74 -9.03
CA ASP A 140 -3.63 -23.11 -9.64
C ASP A 140 -3.78 -21.62 -9.25
N VAL A 141 -2.68 -20.88 -9.39
CA VAL A 141 -2.61 -19.48 -9.01
C VAL A 141 -2.18 -18.62 -10.20
N SER A 142 -3.03 -17.68 -10.60
CA SER A 142 -2.75 -16.73 -11.69
C SER A 142 -2.30 -15.36 -11.20
N GLU A 143 -2.75 -14.95 -10.01
CA GLU A 143 -2.43 -13.68 -9.38
C GLU A 143 -2.16 -13.89 -7.89
N ALA A 144 -0.94 -13.61 -7.44
CA ALA A 144 -0.54 -13.89 -6.07
C ALA A 144 0.49 -12.94 -5.49
N LEU A 145 0.38 -12.76 -4.17
CA LEU A 145 1.44 -12.26 -3.32
C LEU A 145 2.19 -13.45 -2.70
N ILE A 146 3.48 -13.57 -2.96
CA ILE A 146 4.33 -14.61 -2.37
C ILE A 146 5.05 -14.02 -1.16
N VAL A 147 4.82 -14.62 0.01
CA VAL A 147 5.42 -14.20 1.29
C VAL A 147 6.45 -15.24 1.73
N THR A 148 7.70 -14.81 1.89
CA THR A 148 8.82 -15.67 2.30
C THR A 148 9.45 -15.19 3.61
N GLU A 149 10.20 -16.05 4.28
CA GLU A 149 10.93 -15.71 5.51
C GLU A 149 12.03 -14.68 5.25
N ALA A 150 12.86 -14.98 4.27
CA ALA A 150 13.96 -14.13 3.80
C ALA A 150 13.81 -13.86 2.31
N MET A 151 14.44 -12.79 1.84
CA MET A 151 14.42 -12.46 0.42
C MET A 151 15.31 -13.44 -0.37
N ASP A 152 14.69 -14.14 -1.32
CA ASP A 152 15.41 -14.95 -2.32
C ASP A 152 15.59 -14.11 -3.59
N GLU A 153 16.85 -13.82 -3.94
CA GLU A 153 17.17 -13.03 -5.13
C GLU A 153 16.67 -13.69 -6.42
N ASN A 154 16.76 -15.02 -6.52
CA ASN A 154 16.30 -15.75 -7.70
C ASN A 154 14.78 -15.63 -7.86
N LEU A 155 14.03 -15.76 -6.77
CA LEU A 155 12.59 -15.59 -6.75
C LEU A 155 12.19 -14.15 -7.13
N LEU A 156 12.84 -13.15 -6.54
CA LEU A 156 12.58 -11.74 -6.84
C LEU A 156 12.83 -11.43 -8.32
N LEU A 157 13.96 -11.88 -8.89
CA LEU A 157 14.29 -11.66 -10.30
C LEU A 157 13.33 -12.39 -11.24
N ALA A 158 12.86 -13.58 -10.87
CA ALA A 158 11.88 -14.34 -11.65
C ALA A 158 10.49 -13.70 -11.61
N ALA A 159 10.09 -13.13 -10.49
CA ALA A 159 8.75 -12.54 -10.28
C ALA A 159 8.61 -11.11 -10.84
N ARG A 160 9.67 -10.28 -10.80
CA ARG A 160 9.59 -8.84 -11.10
C ARG A 160 9.00 -8.48 -12.47
N ASN A 161 9.10 -9.36 -13.47
CA ASN A 161 8.54 -9.13 -14.80
C ASN A 161 7.05 -9.52 -14.88
N LEU A 162 6.53 -10.25 -13.88
CA LEU A 162 5.15 -10.71 -13.84
C LEU A 162 4.31 -9.71 -13.08
N TYR A 163 3.53 -8.89 -13.77
CA TYR A 163 2.74 -7.80 -13.15
C TYR A 163 1.66 -8.28 -12.17
N LYS A 164 1.25 -9.56 -12.25
CA LYS A 164 0.27 -10.19 -11.36
C LYS A 164 0.88 -10.90 -10.17
N ILE A 165 2.20 -10.91 -10.07
CA ILE A 165 2.90 -11.62 -9.00
C ILE A 165 3.73 -10.61 -8.21
N GLY A 166 3.47 -10.53 -6.92
CA GLY A 166 4.27 -9.77 -5.96
C GLY A 166 5.07 -10.71 -5.07
N THR A 167 6.26 -10.30 -4.64
CA THR A 167 7.06 -11.01 -3.64
C THR A 167 7.39 -10.06 -2.51
N CYS A 168 7.28 -10.52 -1.27
CA CYS A 168 7.67 -9.76 -0.09
C CYS A 168 8.17 -10.68 1.02
N THR A 169 8.91 -10.12 1.95
CA THR A 169 9.29 -10.79 3.20
C THR A 169 8.23 -10.53 4.29
N VAL A 170 8.24 -11.35 5.35
CA VAL A 170 7.35 -11.14 6.52
C VAL A 170 7.47 -9.73 7.11
N ALA A 171 8.66 -9.10 7.02
CA ALA A 171 8.87 -7.74 7.50
C ALA A 171 8.13 -6.69 6.68
N GLU A 172 8.01 -6.91 5.36
CA GLU A 172 7.45 -5.99 4.36
C GLU A 172 5.96 -6.17 4.12
N VAL A 173 5.35 -7.19 4.73
CA VAL A 173 3.91 -7.43 4.59
C VAL A 173 3.11 -6.18 4.95
N ASP A 174 2.34 -5.70 4.01
CA ASP A 174 1.48 -4.53 4.14
C ASP A 174 -0.01 -4.87 3.91
N PRO A 175 -0.94 -4.09 4.48
CA PRO A 175 -2.37 -4.35 4.36
C PRO A 175 -2.91 -4.20 2.94
N VAL A 176 -2.28 -3.36 2.10
CA VAL A 176 -2.75 -3.08 0.73
C VAL A 176 -2.42 -4.26 -0.17
N SER A 177 -1.20 -4.78 -0.11
CA SER A 177 -0.79 -5.94 -0.90
C SER A 177 -1.56 -7.20 -0.50
N LEU A 178 -1.80 -7.44 0.80
CA LEU A 178 -2.61 -8.59 1.24
C LEU A 178 -4.03 -8.60 0.67
N ILE A 179 -4.65 -7.43 0.54
CA ILE A 179 -6.02 -7.32 0.01
C ILE A 179 -6.02 -7.30 -1.52
N GLY A 180 -5.01 -6.66 -2.12
CA GLY A 180 -4.97 -6.36 -3.54
C GLY A 180 -4.79 -7.58 -4.44
N PHE A 181 -4.05 -8.60 -4.00
CA PHE A 181 -3.85 -9.83 -4.76
C PHE A 181 -4.99 -10.83 -4.53
N ASP A 182 -5.34 -11.59 -5.55
CA ASP A 182 -6.41 -12.60 -5.45
C ASP A 182 -6.07 -13.70 -4.45
N LYS A 183 -4.83 -14.19 -4.46
CA LYS A 183 -4.33 -15.21 -3.55
C LYS A 183 -3.05 -14.75 -2.86
N VAL A 184 -2.84 -15.23 -1.64
CA VAL A 184 -1.60 -15.03 -0.88
C VAL A 184 -0.96 -16.39 -0.66
N VAL A 185 0.23 -16.58 -1.19
CA VAL A 185 1.02 -17.80 -1.04
C VAL A 185 2.09 -17.54 0.01
N ILE A 186 2.07 -18.28 1.10
CA ILE A 186 2.98 -18.09 2.24
C ILE A 186 3.74 -19.38 2.54
N THR A 187 5.03 -19.26 2.80
CA THR A 187 5.82 -20.42 3.28
C THR A 187 5.49 -20.76 4.74
N ALA A 188 5.58 -22.03 5.11
CA ALA A 188 5.25 -22.49 6.47
C ALA A 188 6.08 -21.78 7.55
N GLY A 189 7.34 -21.46 7.28
CA GLY A 189 8.18 -20.70 8.21
C GLY A 189 7.80 -19.22 8.26
N ALA A 190 7.49 -18.58 7.12
CA ALA A 190 7.00 -17.22 7.10
C ALA A 190 5.66 -17.06 7.85
N LEU A 191 4.80 -18.08 7.79
CA LEU A 191 3.54 -18.10 8.54
C LEU A 191 3.78 -18.06 10.05
N LYS A 192 4.72 -18.86 10.58
CA LYS A 192 5.09 -18.85 11.99
C LYS A 192 5.70 -17.52 12.44
N MET A 193 6.61 -16.96 11.64
CA MET A 193 7.19 -15.64 11.92
C MET A 193 6.12 -14.54 11.93
N LEU A 194 5.13 -14.62 11.06
CA LEU A 194 4.02 -13.67 11.00
C LEU A 194 3.12 -13.82 12.23
N GLU A 195 2.87 -15.04 12.68
CA GLU A 195 2.15 -15.34 13.92
C GLU A 195 2.85 -14.71 15.13
N GLU A 196 4.15 -14.92 15.31
CA GLU A 196 4.94 -14.34 16.38
C GLU A 196 4.93 -12.80 16.36
N LYS A 197 5.02 -12.19 15.18
CA LYS A 197 4.97 -10.72 15.00
C LYS A 197 3.62 -10.14 15.41
N LEU A 198 2.55 -10.92 15.27
CA LEU A 198 1.18 -10.48 15.52
C LEU A 198 0.60 -10.99 16.85
N ALA A 199 1.23 -11.90 17.56
CA ALA A 199 0.81 -12.46 18.83
C ALA A 199 0.60 -11.43 19.98
#